data_b9749250495c1964972d5b23c77121dc
#
_entry.id   b9749250495c1964972d5b23c77121dc
#
_cell.length_a   1.000
_cell.length_b   1.000
_cell.length_c   1.000
_cell.angle_alpha   90.00
_cell.angle_beta   90.00
_cell.angle_gamma   90.00
#
_symmetry.space_group_name_H-M   'P 1'
#
loop_
_entity.id
_entity.type
_entity.pdbx_description
1 polymer ?
#
loop_
_entity_poly.entity_id
_entity_poly.type
_entity_poly.pdbx_seq_one_letter_code
_entity_poly.pdbx_strand_id
1 'polypeptide(L)'
;MADLRTPAAGFALHAEAVGSDPAALRWVCPDGLPAVGRLVDAPGRLGELLAPGGPIVQALTERAALWTWLADVDAGWSELGPVVRDAIAAAAERPDLWQVEPAPDEVLRLVARDVVERRLGEYIASHGGLITVVRAEGGEVDVALEGACARCPAAGLTLHGRIEAAIRLRVDDRVVVRPSVGRESGQHDDRRRFGRWSGLL
;
A
#
# COMPACT_ATOMS: atom_id res chain seq x y z
N MET A 1 -19.07 24.81 -37.20
CA MET A 1 -17.91 23.91 -37.02
C MET A 1 -17.80 23.63 -35.53
N ALA A 2 -18.31 22.47 -35.08
CA ALA A 2 -18.26 22.05 -33.69
C ALA A 2 -16.83 21.54 -33.39
N ASP A 3 -16.20 22.16 -32.43
CA ASP A 3 -14.88 21.80 -31.92
C ASP A 3 -14.99 20.42 -31.21
N LEU A 4 -14.57 19.37 -31.90
CA LEU A 4 -14.42 18.04 -31.35
C LEU A 4 -13.20 18.06 -30.40
N ARG A 5 -13.40 18.55 -29.17
CA ARG A 5 -12.43 18.35 -28.08
C ARG A 5 -12.26 16.84 -27.92
N THR A 6 -11.12 16.34 -28.33
CA THR A 6 -10.62 15.03 -27.96
C THR A 6 -10.77 14.91 -26.43
N PRO A 7 -11.46 13.88 -25.88
CA PRO A 7 -11.47 13.71 -24.45
C PRO A 7 -10.02 13.60 -23.98
N ALA A 8 -9.64 14.41 -22.99
CA ALA A 8 -8.36 14.31 -22.33
C ALA A 8 -8.12 12.83 -22.00
N ALA A 9 -6.94 12.32 -22.29
CA ALA A 9 -6.56 10.94 -21.96
C ALA A 9 -6.88 10.75 -20.48
N GLY A 10 -7.92 9.96 -20.19
CA GLY A 10 -8.44 9.80 -18.84
C GLY A 10 -7.32 9.26 -17.94
N PHE A 11 -7.15 9.85 -16.76
CA PHE A 11 -6.24 9.37 -15.71
C PHE A 11 -6.49 7.88 -15.50
N ALA A 12 -5.51 7.05 -15.86
CA ALA A 12 -5.63 5.61 -15.79
C ALA A 12 -5.64 5.19 -14.31
N LEU A 13 -6.79 4.73 -13.83
CA LEU A 13 -7.00 4.37 -12.43
C LEU A 13 -7.73 3.03 -12.34
N HIS A 14 -7.19 2.08 -11.57
CA HIS A 14 -7.88 0.84 -11.27
C HIS A 14 -7.69 0.43 -9.81
N ALA A 15 -8.71 -0.23 -9.25
CA ALA A 15 -8.69 -0.71 -7.89
C ALA A 15 -8.15 -2.15 -7.81
N GLU A 16 -7.37 -2.41 -6.78
CA GLU A 16 -6.89 -3.74 -6.40
C GLU A 16 -7.32 -4.03 -4.96
N ALA A 17 -7.94 -5.20 -4.74
CA ALA A 17 -8.27 -5.63 -3.39
C ALA A 17 -6.99 -5.91 -2.58
N VAL A 18 -7.02 -5.60 -1.30
CA VAL A 18 -5.94 -5.93 -0.35
C VAL A 18 -6.28 -7.26 0.30
N GLY A 19 -5.49 -8.30 0.02
CA GLY A 19 -5.87 -9.69 0.26
C GLY A 19 -6.36 -10.07 1.65
N SER A 20 -5.84 -9.45 2.71
CA SER A 20 -6.21 -9.77 4.11
C SER A 20 -7.06 -8.68 4.77
N ASP A 21 -7.34 -7.57 4.10
CA ASP A 21 -8.05 -6.42 4.68
C ASP A 21 -9.21 -5.97 3.78
N PRO A 22 -10.45 -6.40 4.06
CA PRO A 22 -11.62 -6.03 3.26
C PRO A 22 -11.98 -4.55 3.38
N ALA A 23 -11.49 -3.83 4.40
CA ALA A 23 -11.67 -2.39 4.52
C ALA A 23 -10.77 -1.60 3.56
N ALA A 24 -9.69 -2.22 3.07
CA ALA A 24 -8.68 -1.54 2.27
C ALA A 24 -8.88 -1.74 0.76
N LEU A 25 -8.64 -0.68 -0.02
CA LEU A 25 -8.40 -0.77 -1.47
C LEU A 25 -7.12 -0.02 -1.83
N ARG A 26 -6.41 -0.58 -2.79
CA ARG A 26 -5.26 0.02 -3.45
C ARG A 26 -5.67 0.53 -4.84
N TRP A 27 -5.58 1.83 -5.06
CA TRP A 27 -5.91 2.50 -6.32
C TRP A 27 -4.62 2.74 -7.10
N VAL A 28 -4.39 1.96 -8.12
CA VAL A 28 -3.19 2.11 -8.96
C VAL A 28 -3.34 3.31 -9.86
N CYS A 29 -2.36 4.21 -9.82
CA CYS A 29 -2.29 5.48 -10.52
C CYS A 29 -0.99 5.49 -11.37
N PRO A 30 -0.99 4.94 -12.58
CA PRO A 30 0.24 4.76 -13.38
C PRO A 30 0.99 6.06 -13.67
N ASP A 31 0.26 7.19 -13.73
CA ASP A 31 0.85 8.51 -13.96
C ASP A 31 1.56 9.08 -12.71
N GLY A 32 1.52 8.35 -11.60
CA GLY A 32 2.12 8.74 -10.33
C GLY A 32 1.22 9.62 -9.46
N LEU A 33 1.68 9.85 -8.24
CA LEU A 33 1.05 10.71 -7.25
C LEU A 33 2.04 11.80 -6.79
N PRO A 34 1.56 12.95 -6.27
CA PRO A 34 2.41 14.11 -5.99
C PRO A 34 3.46 13.87 -4.90
N ALA A 35 3.17 13.02 -3.92
CA ALA A 35 4.09 12.72 -2.83
C ALA A 35 3.81 11.35 -2.21
N VAL A 36 4.77 10.81 -1.46
CA VAL A 36 4.66 9.56 -0.69
C VAL A 36 4.45 9.91 0.78
N GLY A 37 3.37 9.40 1.39
CA GLY A 37 3.05 9.69 2.78
C GLY A 37 1.59 9.44 3.14
N ARG A 38 1.14 10.14 4.17
CA ARG A 38 -0.26 10.12 4.60
C ARG A 38 -1.01 11.26 3.92
N LEU A 39 -2.04 10.92 3.13
CA LEU A 39 -2.93 11.91 2.57
C LEU A 39 -3.91 12.39 3.64
N VAL A 40 -3.79 13.67 4.02
CA VAL A 40 -4.63 14.27 5.06
C VAL A 40 -5.74 15.14 4.48
N ASP A 41 -5.52 15.69 3.27
CA ASP A 41 -6.55 16.44 2.55
C ASP A 41 -6.29 16.39 1.04
N ALA A 42 -7.34 16.58 0.27
CA ALA A 42 -7.31 16.61 -1.19
C ALA A 42 -8.43 17.51 -1.75
N PRO A 43 -8.31 18.02 -2.98
CA PRO A 43 -9.34 18.87 -3.56
C PRO A 43 -10.64 18.14 -3.84
N GLY A 44 -11.76 18.87 -3.65
CA GLY A 44 -13.10 18.43 -4.03
C GLY A 44 -13.61 17.23 -3.25
N ARG A 45 -14.28 16.32 -3.95
CA ARG A 45 -14.96 15.19 -3.32
C ARG A 45 -14.01 14.27 -2.54
N LEU A 46 -12.75 14.15 -2.95
CA LEU A 46 -11.80 13.30 -2.24
C LEU A 46 -11.53 13.84 -0.83
N GLY A 47 -11.35 15.15 -0.66
CA GLY A 47 -11.20 15.77 0.66
C GLY A 47 -12.45 15.59 1.53
N GLU A 48 -13.66 15.71 0.96
CA GLU A 48 -14.91 15.44 1.70
C GLU A 48 -14.99 14.00 2.20
N LEU A 49 -14.54 13.02 1.41
CA LEU A 49 -14.52 11.61 1.80
C LEU A 49 -13.51 11.32 2.93
N LEU A 50 -12.43 12.10 3.01
CA LEU A 50 -11.37 12.01 4.03
C LEU A 50 -11.68 12.82 5.28
N ALA A 51 -12.64 13.74 5.22
CA ALA A 51 -12.95 14.63 6.34
C ALA A 51 -13.38 13.85 7.59
N PRO A 52 -13.21 14.42 8.80
CA PRO A 52 -13.64 13.77 10.05
C PRO A 52 -15.11 13.32 9.98
N GLY A 53 -15.35 12.04 10.26
CA GLY A 53 -16.68 11.42 10.11
C GLY A 53 -17.04 11.01 8.68
N GLY A 54 -16.16 11.21 7.72
CA GLY A 54 -16.28 10.69 6.37
C GLY A 54 -16.10 9.17 6.28
N PRO A 55 -16.43 8.58 5.12
CA PRO A 55 -16.37 7.13 4.93
C PRO A 55 -14.94 6.58 4.81
N ILE A 56 -13.93 7.42 4.56
CA ILE A 56 -12.52 7.03 4.48
C ILE A 56 -11.78 7.52 5.72
N VAL A 57 -11.31 6.58 6.55
CA VAL A 57 -10.63 6.90 7.81
C VAL A 57 -9.12 7.04 7.68
N GLN A 58 -8.56 6.50 6.62
CA GLN A 58 -7.12 6.55 6.37
C GLN A 58 -6.84 6.54 4.87
N ALA A 59 -5.85 7.31 4.45
CA ALA A 59 -5.32 7.27 3.10
C ALA A 59 -3.79 7.40 3.12
N LEU A 60 -3.11 6.52 2.37
CA LEU A 60 -1.65 6.53 2.22
C LEU A 60 -1.30 6.55 0.75
N THR A 61 -0.36 7.39 0.38
CA THR A 61 0.18 7.47 -0.98
C THR A 61 1.51 6.76 -1.09
N GLU A 62 1.68 5.99 -2.13
CA GLU A 62 2.96 5.52 -2.65
C GLU A 62 3.23 6.17 -4.02
N ARG A 63 4.37 5.92 -4.67
CA ARG A 63 4.71 6.59 -5.95
C ARG A 63 3.62 6.48 -7.02
N ALA A 64 2.96 5.33 -7.13
CA ALA A 64 2.00 5.05 -8.19
C ALA A 64 0.71 4.41 -7.67
N ALA A 65 0.35 4.61 -6.42
CA ALA A 65 -0.97 4.21 -5.92
C ALA A 65 -1.36 4.96 -4.65
N LEU A 66 -2.68 5.09 -4.47
CA LEU A 66 -3.32 5.54 -3.25
C LEU A 66 -3.96 4.33 -2.56
N TRP A 67 -3.74 4.20 -1.27
CA TRP A 67 -4.40 3.25 -0.41
C TRP A 67 -5.46 3.97 0.40
N THR A 68 -6.64 3.38 0.52
CA THR A 68 -7.74 3.94 1.32
C THR A 68 -8.38 2.87 2.17
N TRP A 69 -8.82 3.25 3.36
CA TRP A 69 -9.53 2.37 4.30
C TRP A 69 -10.90 2.93 4.63
N LEU A 70 -11.92 2.07 4.57
CA LEU A 70 -13.28 2.40 4.98
C LEU A 70 -13.37 2.52 6.51
N ALA A 71 -14.18 3.48 6.96
CA ALA A 71 -14.59 3.59 8.37
C ALA A 71 -15.45 2.41 8.80
N ASP A 72 -16.31 1.95 7.90
CA ASP A 72 -17.23 0.84 8.10
C ASP A 72 -17.06 -0.18 6.95
N VAL A 73 -16.62 -1.37 7.31
CA VAL A 73 -16.43 -2.47 6.36
C VAL A 73 -17.75 -2.94 5.76
N ASP A 74 -18.84 -2.87 6.52
CA ASP A 74 -20.17 -3.30 6.07
C ASP A 74 -20.76 -2.36 5.02
N ALA A 75 -20.31 -1.10 4.97
CA ALA A 75 -20.68 -0.17 3.89
C ALA A 75 -20.20 -0.64 2.50
N GLY A 76 -19.12 -1.41 2.47
CA GLY A 76 -18.62 -2.11 1.30
C GLY A 76 -18.10 -1.22 0.17
N TRP A 77 -17.12 -1.74 -0.56
CA TRP A 77 -16.53 -1.07 -1.72
C TRP A 77 -17.40 -1.10 -2.97
N SER A 78 -18.47 -1.92 -3.01
CA SER A 78 -19.39 -2.00 -4.14
C SER A 78 -20.11 -0.67 -4.40
N GLU A 79 -20.50 0.05 -3.35
CA GLU A 79 -21.17 1.34 -3.46
C GLU A 79 -20.17 2.51 -3.46
N LEU A 80 -19.19 2.49 -2.54
CA LEU A 80 -18.24 3.59 -2.39
C LEU A 80 -17.10 3.56 -3.43
N GLY A 81 -16.75 2.40 -3.95
CA GLY A 81 -15.64 2.25 -4.89
C GLY A 81 -15.73 3.15 -6.12
N PRO A 82 -16.84 3.18 -6.85
CA PRO A 82 -17.01 4.10 -7.98
C PRO A 82 -16.89 5.57 -7.58
N VAL A 83 -17.44 5.95 -6.42
CA VAL A 83 -17.41 7.33 -5.91
C VAL A 83 -15.96 7.74 -5.56
N VAL A 84 -15.22 6.87 -4.87
CA VAL A 84 -13.81 7.11 -4.52
C VAL A 84 -12.94 7.17 -5.77
N ARG A 85 -13.14 6.26 -6.73
CA ARG A 85 -12.42 6.28 -8.01
C ARG A 85 -12.59 7.62 -8.72
N ASP A 86 -13.81 8.08 -8.89
CA ASP A 86 -14.11 9.32 -9.61
C ASP A 86 -13.58 10.55 -8.84
N ALA A 87 -13.61 10.50 -7.50
CA ALA A 87 -13.05 11.52 -6.65
C ALA A 87 -11.51 11.60 -6.77
N ILE A 88 -10.81 10.46 -6.81
CA ILE A 88 -9.36 10.40 -7.02
C ILE A 88 -9.01 10.96 -8.41
N ALA A 89 -9.71 10.54 -9.47
CA ALA A 89 -9.47 11.02 -10.82
C ALA A 89 -9.62 12.55 -10.93
N ALA A 90 -10.68 13.10 -10.34
CA ALA A 90 -10.90 14.55 -10.32
C ALA A 90 -9.85 15.30 -9.49
N ALA A 91 -9.44 14.74 -8.34
CA ALA A 91 -8.41 15.34 -7.50
C ALA A 91 -7.03 15.32 -8.18
N ALA A 92 -6.73 14.31 -8.99
CA ALA A 92 -5.47 14.18 -9.72
C ALA A 92 -5.25 15.29 -10.77
N GLU A 93 -6.29 15.98 -11.20
CA GLU A 93 -6.17 17.15 -12.07
C GLU A 93 -5.53 18.37 -11.37
N ARG A 94 -5.49 18.35 -10.02
CA ARG A 94 -4.90 19.42 -9.19
C ARG A 94 -3.96 18.85 -8.14
N PRO A 95 -2.81 18.30 -8.56
CA PRO A 95 -1.88 17.60 -7.66
C PRO A 95 -1.24 18.56 -6.63
N ASP A 96 -1.16 19.84 -6.93
CA ASP A 96 -0.66 20.90 -6.06
C ASP A 96 -1.53 21.15 -4.81
N LEU A 97 -2.78 20.72 -4.82
CA LEU A 97 -3.71 20.87 -3.71
C LEU A 97 -3.77 19.64 -2.78
N TRP A 98 -3.02 18.60 -3.08
CA TRP A 98 -2.94 17.45 -2.19
C TRP A 98 -2.07 17.77 -0.98
N GLN A 99 -2.61 17.51 0.20
CA GLN A 99 -1.87 17.66 1.46
C GLN A 99 -1.41 16.30 1.94
N VAL A 100 -0.13 16.03 1.76
CA VAL A 100 0.49 14.75 2.13
C VAL A 100 1.52 15.00 3.22
N GLU A 101 1.29 14.39 4.39
CA GLU A 101 2.24 14.41 5.50
C GLU A 101 3.27 13.29 5.34
N PRO A 102 4.55 13.54 5.69
CA PRO A 102 5.56 12.49 5.67
C PRO A 102 5.19 11.33 6.61
N ALA A 103 5.12 10.12 6.06
CA ALA A 103 4.88 8.89 6.81
C ALA A 103 5.73 7.73 6.24
N PRO A 104 7.07 7.92 6.11
CA PRO A 104 7.91 7.00 5.34
C PRO A 104 7.87 5.57 5.88
N ASP A 105 7.91 5.37 7.19
CA ASP A 105 7.93 4.03 7.78
C ASP A 105 6.57 3.34 7.69
N GLU A 106 5.48 4.09 7.75
CA GLU A 106 4.13 3.56 7.59
C GLU A 106 3.91 3.05 6.16
N VAL A 107 4.27 3.87 5.17
CA VAL A 107 4.17 3.49 3.75
C VAL A 107 5.13 2.35 3.44
N LEU A 108 6.37 2.39 3.95
CA LEU A 108 7.36 1.32 3.76
C LEU A 108 6.82 -0.02 4.28
N ARG A 109 6.25 -0.02 5.48
CA ARG A 109 5.68 -1.23 6.10
C ARG A 109 4.52 -1.80 5.31
N LEU A 110 3.61 -0.92 4.86
CA LEU A 110 2.47 -1.30 4.04
C LEU A 110 2.91 -1.92 2.72
N VAL A 111 3.80 -1.25 2.00
CA VAL A 111 4.30 -1.70 0.70
C VAL A 111 5.11 -2.99 0.82
N ALA A 112 5.97 -3.11 1.83
CA ALA A 112 6.76 -4.31 2.05
C ALA A 112 5.88 -5.55 2.28
N ARG A 113 4.84 -5.42 3.09
CA ARG A 113 3.86 -6.48 3.33
C ARG A 113 3.11 -6.86 2.05
N ASP A 114 2.59 -5.89 1.32
CA ASP A 114 1.87 -6.15 0.07
C ASP A 114 2.76 -6.82 -0.99
N VAL A 115 4.02 -6.41 -1.12
CA VAL A 115 4.98 -7.05 -2.04
C VAL A 115 5.21 -8.51 -1.66
N VAL A 116 5.40 -8.80 -0.38
CA VAL A 116 5.65 -10.15 0.11
C VAL A 116 4.40 -11.02 -0.02
N GLU A 117 3.24 -10.54 0.42
CA GLU A 117 2.01 -11.34 0.45
C GLU A 117 1.41 -11.56 -0.94
N ARG A 118 1.30 -10.50 -1.76
CA ARG A 118 0.60 -10.59 -3.05
C ARG A 118 1.47 -11.04 -4.21
N ARG A 119 2.70 -10.52 -4.32
CA ARG A 119 3.53 -10.80 -5.49
C ARG A 119 4.35 -12.07 -5.37
N LEU A 120 4.70 -12.45 -4.16
CA LEU A 120 5.62 -13.55 -3.91
C LEU A 120 4.97 -14.67 -3.10
N GLY A 121 3.91 -14.38 -2.33
CA GLY A 121 3.29 -15.33 -1.41
C GLY A 121 2.85 -16.63 -2.08
N GLU A 122 2.12 -16.57 -3.18
CA GLU A 122 1.67 -17.76 -3.91
C GLU A 122 2.84 -18.57 -4.49
N TYR A 123 3.81 -17.87 -5.11
CA TYR A 123 4.98 -18.52 -5.66
C TYR A 123 5.81 -19.24 -4.58
N ILE A 124 6.02 -18.58 -3.45
CA ILE A 124 6.79 -19.11 -2.33
C ILE A 124 6.08 -20.25 -1.65
N ALA A 125 4.77 -20.12 -1.42
CA ALA A 125 3.93 -21.14 -0.83
C ALA A 125 3.90 -22.42 -1.69
N SER A 126 3.87 -22.29 -3.03
CA SER A 126 3.90 -23.45 -3.94
C SER A 126 5.18 -24.27 -3.84
N HIS A 127 6.26 -23.69 -3.31
CA HIS A 127 7.55 -24.35 -3.03
C HIS A 127 7.73 -24.73 -1.56
N GLY A 128 6.70 -24.65 -0.72
CA GLY A 128 6.76 -24.97 0.71
C GLY A 128 7.60 -23.98 1.52
N GLY A 129 7.77 -22.77 1.04
CA GLY A 129 8.44 -21.68 1.72
C GLY A 129 7.45 -20.69 2.35
N LEU A 130 7.95 -19.85 3.25
CA LEU A 130 7.25 -18.72 3.81
C LEU A 130 8.22 -17.54 3.91
N ILE A 131 7.71 -16.33 3.62
CA ILE A 131 8.43 -15.08 3.88
C ILE A 131 7.54 -14.18 4.73
N THR A 132 8.14 -13.57 5.73
CA THR A 132 7.46 -12.64 6.62
C THR A 132 8.27 -11.35 6.75
N VAL A 133 7.60 -10.19 6.66
CA VAL A 133 8.20 -8.90 7.01
C VAL A 133 8.26 -8.79 8.52
N VAL A 134 9.47 -8.78 9.08
CA VAL A 134 9.70 -8.69 10.53
C VAL A 134 9.74 -7.23 11.00
N ARG A 135 10.40 -6.37 10.20
CA ARG A 135 10.57 -4.95 10.48
C ARG A 135 10.61 -4.17 9.18
N ALA A 136 10.06 -2.97 9.17
CA ALA A 136 10.15 -2.03 8.06
C ALA A 136 10.12 -0.60 8.62
N GLU A 137 11.28 0.02 8.73
CA GLU A 137 11.48 1.37 9.24
C GLU A 137 12.86 1.93 8.86
N GLY A 138 13.01 3.25 8.84
CA GLY A 138 14.27 3.92 8.54
C GLY A 138 14.86 3.58 7.16
N GLY A 139 14.04 3.20 6.20
CA GLY A 139 14.49 2.76 4.87
C GLY A 139 15.00 1.31 4.82
N GLU A 140 14.90 0.56 5.92
CA GLU A 140 15.30 -0.84 6.00
C GLU A 140 14.10 -1.77 6.18
N VAL A 141 14.15 -2.92 5.49
CA VAL A 141 13.14 -3.98 5.62
C VAL A 141 13.83 -5.29 5.96
N ASP A 142 13.51 -5.83 7.13
CA ASP A 142 14.00 -7.14 7.57
C ASP A 142 12.95 -8.20 7.25
N VAL A 143 13.35 -9.26 6.54
CA VAL A 143 12.48 -10.37 6.17
C VAL A 143 12.97 -11.69 6.75
N ALA A 144 12.08 -12.45 7.35
CA ALA A 144 12.34 -13.82 7.76
C ALA A 144 11.97 -14.78 6.63
N LEU A 145 12.84 -15.77 6.39
CA LEU A 145 12.65 -16.85 5.44
C LEU A 145 12.46 -18.16 6.21
N GLU A 146 11.37 -18.88 5.95
CA GLU A 146 11.05 -20.14 6.62
C GLU A 146 10.80 -21.26 5.60
N GLY A 147 10.76 -22.51 6.09
CA GLY A 147 10.50 -23.67 5.26
C GLY A 147 11.58 -23.92 4.20
N ALA A 148 11.18 -24.19 2.96
CA ALA A 148 12.08 -24.45 1.85
C ALA A 148 12.98 -23.24 1.51
N CYS A 149 12.49 -22.01 1.72
CA CYS A 149 13.24 -20.78 1.46
C CYS A 149 14.44 -20.62 2.38
N ALA A 150 14.35 -21.04 3.64
CA ALA A 150 15.46 -20.94 4.60
C ALA A 150 16.66 -21.83 4.24
N ARG A 151 16.46 -22.88 3.46
CA ARG A 151 17.47 -23.90 3.12
C ARG A 151 18.03 -23.75 1.70
N CYS A 152 17.49 -22.85 0.90
CA CYS A 152 17.90 -22.67 -0.50
C CYS A 152 19.03 -21.63 -0.61
N PRO A 153 20.27 -22.00 -0.99
CA PRO A 153 21.38 -21.06 -1.12
C PRO A 153 21.13 -19.95 -2.15
N ALA A 154 20.34 -20.25 -3.19
CA ALA A 154 20.01 -19.30 -4.25
C ALA A 154 18.82 -18.38 -3.86
N ALA A 155 17.95 -18.81 -2.94
CA ALA A 155 16.76 -18.06 -2.57
C ALA A 155 17.10 -16.75 -1.86
N GLY A 156 18.11 -16.73 -1.00
CA GLY A 156 18.49 -15.56 -0.24
C GLY A 156 18.79 -14.35 -1.13
N LEU A 157 19.73 -14.45 -2.03
CA LEU A 157 20.17 -13.31 -2.86
C LEU A 157 19.14 -12.92 -3.91
N THR A 158 18.55 -13.90 -4.63
CA THR A 158 17.59 -13.61 -5.70
C THR A 158 16.28 -13.05 -5.17
N LEU A 159 15.83 -13.56 -4.04
CA LEU A 159 14.55 -13.18 -3.45
C LEU A 159 14.62 -11.81 -2.79
N HIS A 160 15.69 -11.56 -1.99
CA HIS A 160 15.92 -10.24 -1.41
C HIS A 160 16.01 -9.16 -2.49
N GLY A 161 16.79 -9.40 -3.55
CA GLY A 161 16.91 -8.45 -4.65
C GLY A 161 15.58 -8.16 -5.38
N ARG A 162 14.71 -9.16 -5.52
CA ARG A 162 13.38 -8.97 -6.12
C ARG A 162 12.44 -8.19 -5.20
N ILE A 163 12.42 -8.49 -3.91
CA ILE A 163 11.63 -7.75 -2.92
C ILE A 163 12.10 -6.31 -2.88
N GLU A 164 13.41 -6.09 -2.76
CA GLU A 164 14.03 -4.76 -2.72
C GLU A 164 13.68 -3.94 -3.96
N ALA A 165 13.86 -4.51 -5.16
CA ALA A 165 13.51 -3.82 -6.40
C ALA A 165 12.03 -3.47 -6.47
N ALA A 166 11.13 -4.38 -6.05
CA ALA A 166 9.70 -4.13 -6.05
C ALA A 166 9.28 -3.04 -5.05
N ILE A 167 9.92 -2.96 -3.87
CA ILE A 167 9.65 -1.93 -2.88
C ILE A 167 10.21 -0.58 -3.36
N ARG A 168 11.44 -0.56 -3.90
CA ARG A 168 12.08 0.66 -4.40
C ARG A 168 11.25 1.36 -5.47
N LEU A 169 10.65 0.61 -6.38
CA LEU A 169 9.78 1.16 -7.41
C LEU A 169 8.57 1.92 -6.83
N ARG A 170 8.15 1.58 -5.63
CA ARG A 170 6.91 2.07 -5.02
C ARG A 170 7.14 3.14 -3.94
N VAL A 171 8.27 3.11 -3.25
CA VAL A 171 8.53 3.98 -2.10
C VAL A 171 9.75 4.88 -2.32
N ASP A 172 10.96 4.35 -2.20
CA ASP A 172 12.23 5.09 -2.29
C ASP A 172 13.34 4.17 -2.81
N ASP A 173 14.17 4.69 -3.71
CA ASP A 173 15.27 3.94 -4.35
C ASP A 173 16.37 3.53 -3.36
N ARG A 174 16.41 4.14 -2.17
CA ARG A 174 17.39 3.86 -1.10
C ARG A 174 16.99 2.74 -0.15
N VAL A 175 15.77 2.19 -0.28
CA VAL A 175 15.33 1.08 0.58
C VAL A 175 16.26 -0.11 0.43
N VAL A 176 16.60 -0.74 1.56
CA VAL A 176 17.44 -1.94 1.63
C VAL A 176 16.65 -3.07 2.29
N VAL A 177 16.66 -4.24 1.66
CA VAL A 177 16.03 -5.46 2.20
C VAL A 177 17.13 -6.38 2.75
N ARG A 178 16.95 -6.84 3.99
CA ARG A 178 17.92 -7.71 4.67
C ARG A 178 17.26 -8.99 5.18
N PRO A 179 18.00 -10.11 5.23
CA PRO A 179 17.52 -11.27 5.96
C PRO A 179 17.49 -10.95 7.46
N SER A 180 16.39 -11.25 8.11
CA SER A 180 16.34 -11.28 9.57
C SER A 180 17.20 -12.43 10.05
N VAL A 181 18.25 -12.13 10.79
CA VAL A 181 19.06 -13.15 11.48
C VAL A 181 18.21 -13.68 12.63
N GLY A 182 17.80 -14.94 12.56
CA GLY A 182 16.81 -15.53 13.44
C GLY A 182 17.09 -15.25 14.93
N ARG A 183 16.20 -14.49 15.55
CA ARG A 183 15.87 -14.72 16.95
C ARG A 183 14.80 -15.80 16.94
N GLU A 184 15.06 -16.86 17.67
CA GLU A 184 14.11 -17.93 17.90
C GLU A 184 12.70 -17.36 18.14
N SER A 185 11.74 -17.96 17.48
CA SER A 185 10.32 -17.64 17.50
C SER A 185 9.77 -17.51 18.93
N GLY A 186 9.91 -16.34 19.51
CA GLY A 186 9.04 -15.87 20.57
C GLY A 186 7.70 -15.52 19.93
N GLN A 187 6.75 -16.34 20.17
CA GLN A 187 5.35 -16.24 19.82
C GLN A 187 4.82 -14.83 20.10
N HIS A 188 4.78 -13.96 19.11
CA HIS A 188 4.07 -12.70 19.20
C HIS A 188 2.87 -12.77 18.27
N ASP A 189 1.75 -13.08 18.90
CA ASP A 189 0.40 -12.98 18.35
C ASP A 189 0.09 -11.51 18.00
N ASP A 190 0.60 -11.07 16.84
CA ASP A 190 0.37 -9.69 16.34
C ASP A 190 -0.92 -9.58 15.50
N ARG A 191 -1.76 -10.64 15.50
CA ARG A 191 -3.07 -10.63 14.84
C ARG A 191 -4.08 -9.69 15.50
N ARG A 192 -3.77 -9.16 16.72
CA ARG A 192 -4.69 -8.30 17.49
C ARG A 192 -4.35 -6.81 17.41
N ARG A 193 -3.27 -6.40 16.77
CA ARG A 193 -2.84 -4.99 16.77
C ARG A 193 -3.35 -4.13 15.62
N PHE A 194 -3.96 -4.72 14.60
CA PHE A 194 -4.51 -3.97 13.48
C PHE A 194 -6.02 -3.76 13.52
N GLY A 195 -6.68 -4.27 14.56
CA GLY A 195 -8.10 -4.08 14.77
C GLY A 195 -8.40 -3.09 15.88
N ARG A 196 -7.94 -1.88 15.84
CA ARG A 196 -8.51 -0.72 16.56
C ARG A 196 -7.51 0.43 16.63
N TRP A 197 -7.52 1.25 15.64
CA TRP A 197 -7.15 2.64 15.82
C TRP A 197 -8.42 3.40 16.25
N SER A 198 -8.83 3.23 17.50
CA SER A 198 -9.81 4.07 18.15
C SER A 198 -9.09 4.89 19.19
N GLY A 199 -9.02 6.17 18.95
CA GLY A 199 -8.80 7.14 20.01
C GLY A 199 -7.55 7.95 19.88
N LEU A 200 -7.73 9.14 19.34
CA LEU A 200 -7.26 10.36 19.99
C LEU A 200 -8.21 11.47 19.53
N LEU A 201 -9.13 11.80 20.43
CA LEU A 201 -9.81 13.08 20.45
C LEU A 201 -8.80 14.18 20.76
#